data_b35b2c84acc967e8344f87901ac1d3d4
#
_entry.id   b35b2c84acc967e8344f87901ac1d3d4
#
_cell.length_a   1.000
_cell.length_b   1.000
_cell.length_c   1.000
_cell.angle_alpha   90.00
_cell.angle_beta   90.00
_cell.angle_gamma   90.00
#
_symmetry.space_group_name_H-M   'P 1'
#
loop_
_entity.id
_entity.type
_entity.pdbx_description
1 polymer ?
#
loop_
_entity_poly.entity_id
_entity_poly.type
_entity_poly.pdbx_seq_one_letter_code
_entity_poly.pdbx_strand_id
1 'polypeptide(L)'
;MSRLALAALAILLIAAPVAAADDSREAWTALVNGSHVALVRHGNAPPGYGGDPPGFKVDDCATQRNMDERGRAQARAVGEAFRQRGVRVDKILSSPWCRCLETARLMAVGPVENTWAVAASDRSPDRLVVLKQIVSSWRGPGTLVLVTHALTVQALVGILPGQAETVVLRPKLGNEPGVDVVGRIPVPE
;
A
#
# COMPACT_ATOMS: atom_id res chain seq x y z
N MET A 1 -27.76 -57.58 -21.33
CA MET A 1 -27.68 -57.04 -19.95
C MET A 1 -26.65 -55.96 -19.96
N SER A 2 -27.07 -54.69 -20.21
CA SER A 2 -26.20 -53.50 -20.30
C SER A 2 -26.11 -52.84 -18.93
N ARG A 3 -24.87 -52.71 -18.39
CA ARG A 3 -24.60 -51.98 -17.16
C ARG A 3 -24.27 -50.53 -17.52
N LEU A 4 -25.16 -49.61 -17.19
CA LEU A 4 -24.89 -48.17 -17.24
C LEU A 4 -24.02 -47.80 -16.02
N ALA A 5 -22.81 -47.31 -16.26
CA ALA A 5 -21.96 -46.71 -15.24
C ALA A 5 -22.31 -45.23 -15.12
N LEU A 6 -22.88 -44.80 -14.00
CA LEU A 6 -23.04 -43.38 -13.65
C LEU A 6 -21.67 -42.84 -13.19
N ALA A 7 -21.11 -41.92 -13.95
CA ALA A 7 -19.96 -41.12 -13.54
C ALA A 7 -20.45 -39.96 -12.67
N ALA A 8 -20.12 -39.97 -11.38
CA ALA A 8 -20.38 -38.83 -10.48
C ALA A 8 -19.32 -37.76 -10.71
N LEU A 9 -19.75 -36.60 -11.24
CA LEU A 9 -18.90 -35.40 -11.38
C LEU A 9 -18.78 -34.72 -10.02
N ALA A 10 -17.65 -34.87 -9.34
CA ALA A 10 -17.36 -34.13 -8.12
C ALA A 10 -16.97 -32.69 -8.46
N ILE A 11 -17.86 -31.74 -8.18
CA ILE A 11 -17.56 -30.31 -8.27
C ILE A 11 -16.76 -29.92 -7.02
N LEU A 12 -15.46 -29.66 -7.22
CA LEU A 12 -14.58 -29.12 -6.17
C LEU A 12 -14.89 -27.61 -6.02
N LEU A 13 -15.69 -27.25 -5.03
CA LEU A 13 -15.88 -25.86 -4.62
C LEU A 13 -14.60 -25.39 -3.93
N ILE A 14 -13.78 -24.61 -4.63
CA ILE A 14 -12.65 -23.91 -4.04
C ILE A 14 -13.22 -22.74 -3.23
N ALA A 15 -13.35 -22.91 -1.92
CA ALA A 15 -13.70 -21.82 -1.02
C ALA A 15 -12.53 -20.83 -0.98
N ALA A 16 -12.73 -19.62 -1.52
CA ALA A 16 -11.79 -18.52 -1.35
C ALA A 16 -11.68 -18.16 0.15
N PRO A 17 -10.52 -17.75 0.65
CA PRO A 17 -10.33 -17.47 2.07
C PRO A 17 -11.19 -16.28 2.51
N VAL A 18 -12.21 -16.55 3.27
CA VAL A 18 -13.19 -15.58 3.82
C VAL A 18 -12.47 -14.48 4.64
N ALA A 19 -11.38 -14.81 5.33
CA ALA A 19 -10.61 -13.88 6.16
C ALA A 19 -10.02 -12.69 5.37
N ALA A 20 -9.53 -12.89 4.16
CA ALA A 20 -8.93 -11.80 3.35
C ALA A 20 -9.99 -10.80 2.82
N ALA A 21 -11.22 -11.26 2.61
CA ALA A 21 -12.33 -10.41 2.19
C ALA A 21 -12.85 -9.53 3.34
N ASP A 22 -12.84 -10.04 4.57
CA ASP A 22 -13.23 -9.28 5.76
C ASP A 22 -12.19 -8.22 6.12
N ASP A 23 -10.89 -8.53 6.06
CA ASP A 23 -9.77 -7.59 6.24
C ASP A 23 -9.86 -6.40 5.27
N SER A 24 -10.17 -6.66 4.01
CA SER A 24 -10.30 -5.61 3.00
C SER A 24 -11.53 -4.72 3.24
N ARG A 25 -12.63 -5.28 3.68
CA ARG A 25 -13.87 -4.54 3.97
C ARG A 25 -13.68 -3.59 5.17
N GLU A 26 -13.07 -4.09 6.25
CA GLU A 26 -12.76 -3.26 7.43
C GLU A 26 -11.81 -2.13 7.08
N ALA A 27 -10.75 -2.44 6.32
CA ALA A 27 -9.78 -1.46 5.84
C ALA A 27 -10.43 -0.34 5.01
N TRP A 28 -11.32 -0.68 4.06
CA TRP A 28 -12.06 0.33 3.29
C TRP A 28 -12.98 1.17 4.16
N THR A 29 -13.69 0.55 5.09
CA THR A 29 -14.57 1.26 6.04
C THR A 29 -13.77 2.26 6.88
N ALA A 30 -12.59 1.86 7.35
CA ALA A 30 -11.70 2.73 8.11
C ALA A 30 -11.23 3.94 7.29
N LEU A 31 -10.83 3.75 6.02
CA LEU A 31 -10.41 4.85 5.14
C LEU A 31 -11.55 5.84 4.87
N VAL A 32 -12.77 5.34 4.64
CA VAL A 32 -13.96 6.19 4.41
C VAL A 32 -14.32 7.00 5.67
N ASN A 33 -14.19 6.40 6.85
CA ASN A 33 -14.44 7.09 8.12
C ASN A 33 -13.38 8.14 8.47
N GLY A 34 -12.22 8.12 7.80
CA GLY A 34 -11.14 9.09 8.00
C GLY A 34 -10.31 8.85 9.28
N SER A 35 -9.39 9.76 9.56
CA SER A 35 -8.44 9.69 10.69
C SER A 35 -7.56 8.43 10.70
N HIS A 36 -7.35 7.82 9.55
CA HIS A 36 -6.52 6.64 9.34
C HIS A 36 -5.31 6.95 8.44
N VAL A 37 -4.37 6.02 8.39
CA VAL A 37 -3.18 6.10 7.53
C VAL A 37 -3.21 4.96 6.52
N ALA A 38 -3.03 5.27 5.24
CA ALA A 38 -2.92 4.31 4.15
C ALA A 38 -1.45 4.22 3.69
N LEU A 39 -0.78 3.10 3.99
CA LEU A 39 0.55 2.81 3.45
C LEU A 39 0.39 2.11 2.11
N VAL A 40 0.69 2.78 1.03
CA VAL A 40 0.61 2.25 -0.35
C VAL A 40 2.01 1.90 -0.83
N ARG A 41 2.27 0.61 -1.11
CA ARG A 41 3.50 0.25 -1.80
C ARG A 41 3.43 0.74 -3.24
N HIS A 42 4.55 1.23 -3.79
CA HIS A 42 4.62 1.61 -5.21
C HIS A 42 4.19 0.46 -6.14
N GLY A 43 3.67 0.79 -7.32
CA GLY A 43 3.28 -0.15 -8.37
C GLY A 43 4.41 -1.02 -8.88
N ASN A 44 4.11 -1.95 -9.78
CA ASN A 44 5.09 -2.88 -10.34
C ASN A 44 6.29 -2.13 -10.93
N ALA A 45 7.49 -2.54 -10.50
CA ALA A 45 8.77 -2.02 -10.97
C ALA A 45 9.73 -3.21 -11.13
N PRO A 46 9.90 -3.76 -12.35
CA PRO A 46 10.75 -4.92 -12.58
C PRO A 46 12.24 -4.60 -12.29
N PRO A 47 13.01 -5.60 -11.85
CA PRO A 47 12.66 -6.99 -11.59
C PRO A 47 12.05 -7.29 -10.23
N GLY A 48 11.07 -6.54 -9.76
CA GLY A 48 10.24 -6.81 -8.57
C GLY A 48 10.95 -6.70 -7.21
N TYR A 49 11.86 -7.59 -6.90
CA TYR A 49 12.70 -7.59 -5.70
C TYR A 49 14.16 -7.39 -6.09
N GLY A 50 14.55 -6.21 -6.38
CA GLY A 50 15.91 -5.81 -6.64
C GLY A 50 16.09 -4.39 -6.15
N GLY A 51 17.31 -4.03 -5.84
CA GLY A 51 17.68 -2.63 -5.61
C GLY A 51 17.57 -1.82 -6.91
N ASP A 52 17.88 -0.56 -6.81
CA ASP A 52 18.16 0.26 -7.98
C ASP A 52 19.53 -0.14 -8.56
N PRO A 53 19.80 0.16 -9.83
CA PRO A 53 21.11 -0.11 -10.45
C PRO A 53 22.26 0.50 -9.65
N PRO A 54 23.46 -0.07 -9.66
CA PRO A 54 24.64 0.54 -9.03
C PRO A 54 24.85 1.96 -9.52
N GLY A 55 25.12 2.89 -8.60
CA GLY A 55 25.36 4.30 -8.93
C GLY A 55 24.10 5.12 -9.24
N PHE A 56 22.90 4.59 -8.98
CA PHE A 56 21.65 5.36 -9.16
C PHE A 56 21.66 6.66 -8.33
N LYS A 57 20.95 7.65 -8.83
CA LYS A 57 20.73 8.93 -8.15
C LYS A 57 19.23 9.12 -7.90
N VAL A 58 18.85 9.58 -6.71
CA VAL A 58 17.43 9.75 -6.34
C VAL A 58 16.76 10.89 -7.10
N ASP A 59 17.52 11.88 -7.50
CA ASP A 59 17.07 13.03 -8.30
C ASP A 59 17.09 12.80 -9.82
N ASP A 60 17.59 11.63 -10.26
CA ASP A 60 17.65 11.25 -11.68
C ASP A 60 16.91 9.93 -11.93
N CYS A 61 15.66 10.05 -12.40
CA CYS A 61 14.81 8.90 -12.68
C CYS A 61 15.38 7.95 -13.75
N ALA A 62 16.21 8.44 -14.68
CA ALA A 62 16.79 7.59 -15.71
C ALA A 62 17.78 6.55 -15.14
N THR A 63 18.30 6.79 -13.95
CA THR A 63 19.24 5.90 -13.25
C THR A 63 18.57 4.94 -12.29
N GLN A 64 17.25 5.05 -12.10
CA GLN A 64 16.50 4.27 -11.13
C GLN A 64 15.77 3.08 -11.75
N ARG A 65 15.40 2.13 -10.91
CA ARG A 65 14.42 1.10 -11.22
C ARG A 65 13.01 1.70 -11.18
N ASN A 66 12.45 1.96 -12.35
CA ASN A 66 11.15 2.61 -12.51
C ASN A 66 9.99 1.62 -12.68
N MET A 67 8.76 2.11 -12.56
CA MET A 67 7.57 1.33 -12.86
C MET A 67 7.49 1.00 -14.35
N ASP A 68 6.91 -0.16 -14.65
CA ASP A 68 6.43 -0.51 -15.97
C ASP A 68 4.95 -0.08 -16.17
N GLU A 69 4.36 -0.38 -17.32
CA GLU A 69 2.96 -0.01 -17.58
C GLU A 69 1.98 -0.73 -16.67
N ARG A 70 2.29 -1.96 -16.25
CA ARG A 70 1.50 -2.66 -15.24
C ARG A 70 1.47 -1.89 -13.91
N GLY A 71 2.62 -1.39 -13.47
CA GLY A 71 2.71 -0.59 -12.24
C GLY A 71 1.93 0.72 -12.34
N ARG A 72 1.95 1.36 -13.51
CA ARG A 72 1.15 2.58 -13.77
C ARG A 72 -0.35 2.29 -13.74
N ALA A 73 -0.78 1.19 -14.36
CA ALA A 73 -2.17 0.75 -14.32
C ALA A 73 -2.64 0.45 -12.87
N GLN A 74 -1.80 -0.25 -12.08
CA GLN A 74 -2.06 -0.50 -10.67
C GLN A 74 -2.23 0.79 -9.87
N ALA A 75 -1.35 1.78 -10.07
CA ALA A 75 -1.44 3.06 -9.37
C ALA A 75 -2.74 3.81 -9.70
N ARG A 76 -3.15 3.83 -10.96
CA ARG A 76 -4.43 4.40 -11.40
C ARG A 76 -5.62 3.68 -10.77
N ALA A 77 -5.61 2.34 -10.74
CA ALA A 77 -6.67 1.52 -10.15
C ALA A 77 -6.83 1.79 -8.64
N VAL A 78 -5.73 1.89 -7.89
CA VAL A 78 -5.77 2.25 -6.46
C VAL A 78 -6.43 3.63 -6.28
N GLY A 79 -6.00 4.64 -7.03
CA GLY A 79 -6.57 5.98 -6.93
C GLY A 79 -8.05 6.04 -7.31
N GLU A 80 -8.45 5.31 -8.35
CA GLU A 80 -9.85 5.19 -8.75
C GLU A 80 -10.71 4.56 -7.66
N ALA A 81 -10.22 3.46 -7.03
CA ALA A 81 -10.91 2.81 -5.94
C ALA A 81 -11.09 3.73 -4.70
N PHE A 82 -10.11 4.59 -4.41
CA PHE A 82 -10.23 5.62 -3.36
C PHE A 82 -11.34 6.63 -3.69
N ARG A 83 -11.38 7.15 -4.92
CA ARG A 83 -12.41 8.10 -5.37
C ARG A 83 -13.80 7.50 -5.38
N GLN A 84 -13.96 6.29 -5.96
CA GLN A 84 -15.26 5.61 -6.05
C GLN A 84 -15.87 5.30 -4.68
N ARG A 85 -15.04 5.07 -3.67
CA ARG A 85 -15.50 4.83 -2.29
C ARG A 85 -15.64 6.11 -1.45
N GLY A 86 -15.34 7.27 -2.03
CA GLY A 86 -15.44 8.54 -1.32
C GLY A 86 -14.41 8.71 -0.21
N VAL A 87 -13.24 8.07 -0.32
CA VAL A 87 -12.16 8.25 0.67
C VAL A 87 -11.65 9.68 0.61
N ARG A 88 -11.84 10.43 1.70
CA ARG A 88 -11.27 11.77 1.84
C ARG A 88 -9.79 11.66 2.14
N VAL A 89 -8.94 12.19 1.26
CA VAL A 89 -7.49 12.27 1.45
C VAL A 89 -7.12 13.70 1.83
N ASP A 90 -6.56 13.87 3.03
CA ASP A 90 -6.15 15.21 3.52
C ASP A 90 -4.67 15.48 3.20
N LYS A 91 -3.83 14.45 3.13
CA LYS A 91 -2.41 14.61 2.85
C LYS A 91 -1.84 13.37 2.15
N ILE A 92 -0.93 13.62 1.19
CA ILE A 92 -0.15 12.56 0.53
C ILE A 92 1.33 12.86 0.72
N LEU A 93 2.03 11.93 1.36
CA LEU A 93 3.48 11.91 1.45
C LEU A 93 4.04 10.76 0.60
N SER A 94 5.10 11.01 -0.14
CA SER A 94 5.76 10.00 -0.96
C SER A 94 7.25 9.90 -0.62
N SER A 95 7.78 8.69 -0.71
CA SER A 95 9.20 8.48 -0.84
C SER A 95 9.74 9.26 -2.06
N PRO A 96 10.95 9.85 -2.01
CA PRO A 96 11.51 10.61 -3.12
C PRO A 96 11.90 9.77 -4.34
N TRP A 97 11.84 8.44 -4.27
CA TRP A 97 12.08 7.59 -5.42
C TRP A 97 11.04 7.77 -6.52
N CYS A 98 11.48 7.79 -7.76
CA CYS A 98 10.62 8.08 -8.92
C CYS A 98 9.42 7.13 -9.01
N ARG A 99 9.57 5.83 -8.75
CA ARG A 99 8.47 4.86 -8.71
C ARG A 99 7.39 5.18 -7.66
N CYS A 100 7.80 5.75 -6.52
CA CYS A 100 6.83 6.15 -5.49
C CYS A 100 6.13 7.47 -5.87
N LEU A 101 6.90 8.46 -6.32
CA LEU A 101 6.35 9.73 -6.79
C LEU A 101 5.38 9.54 -7.96
N GLU A 102 5.74 8.69 -8.92
CA GLU A 102 4.88 8.37 -10.05
C GLU A 102 3.61 7.63 -9.61
N THR A 103 3.72 6.65 -8.67
CA THR A 103 2.56 5.99 -8.07
C THR A 103 1.62 7.01 -7.42
N ALA A 104 2.16 7.88 -6.56
CA ALA A 104 1.37 8.88 -5.84
C ALA A 104 0.65 9.86 -6.79
N ARG A 105 1.33 10.31 -7.86
CA ARG A 105 0.74 11.20 -8.87
C ARG A 105 -0.35 10.51 -9.69
N LEU A 106 -0.14 9.25 -10.09
CA LEU A 106 -1.10 8.49 -10.88
C LEU A 106 -2.36 8.07 -10.08
N MET A 107 -2.27 7.96 -8.76
CA MET A 107 -3.45 7.81 -7.91
C MET A 107 -4.42 8.99 -8.05
N ALA A 108 -3.92 10.20 -8.31
CA ALA A 108 -4.72 11.40 -8.55
C ALA A 108 -5.78 11.67 -7.46
N VAL A 109 -5.39 11.56 -6.18
CA VAL A 109 -6.26 11.77 -5.01
C VAL A 109 -5.87 13.00 -4.17
N GLY A 110 -4.92 13.81 -4.64
CA GLY A 110 -4.49 15.07 -4.03
C GLY A 110 -3.06 15.48 -4.37
N PRO A 111 -2.59 16.61 -3.87
CA PRO A 111 -1.20 17.07 -4.06
C PRO A 111 -0.21 16.17 -3.33
N VAL A 112 0.95 15.94 -3.94
CA VAL A 112 1.99 15.04 -3.44
C VAL A 112 3.17 15.83 -2.90
N GLU A 113 3.50 15.59 -1.62
CA GLU A 113 4.73 16.08 -0.99
C GLU A 113 5.72 14.91 -0.86
N ASN A 114 7.03 15.13 -1.11
CA ASN A 114 8.03 14.09 -0.86
C ASN A 114 8.71 14.26 0.49
N THR A 115 9.11 13.13 1.10
CA THR A 115 9.90 13.11 2.33
C THR A 115 10.71 11.83 2.45
N TRP A 116 11.93 11.96 2.95
CA TRP A 116 12.80 10.83 3.21
C TRP A 116 12.30 9.91 4.32
N ALA A 117 11.46 10.39 5.23
CA ALA A 117 10.86 9.57 6.28
C ALA A 117 10.05 8.39 5.70
N VAL A 118 9.39 8.59 4.57
CA VAL A 118 8.59 7.55 3.89
C VAL A 118 9.45 6.56 3.08
N ALA A 119 10.77 6.73 3.12
CA ALA A 119 11.76 5.79 2.57
C ALA A 119 12.58 5.11 3.68
N ALA A 120 12.03 5.00 4.88
CA ALA A 120 12.67 4.35 6.02
C ALA A 120 12.80 2.84 5.82
N SER A 121 13.78 2.25 6.49
CA SER A 121 13.99 0.80 6.54
C SER A 121 14.81 0.47 7.79
N ASP A 122 15.03 -0.82 8.06
CA ASP A 122 15.92 -1.25 9.16
C ASP A 122 17.35 -0.70 9.02
N ARG A 123 17.74 -0.32 7.80
CA ARG A 123 19.05 0.31 7.51
C ARG A 123 19.06 1.83 7.70
N SER A 124 17.93 2.42 8.11
CA SER A 124 17.77 3.87 8.34
C SER A 124 16.94 4.14 9.60
N PRO A 125 17.43 3.78 10.80
CA PRO A 125 16.65 3.82 12.04
C PRO A 125 16.13 5.23 12.36
N ASP A 126 16.89 6.28 12.09
CA ASP A 126 16.46 7.66 12.34
C ASP A 126 15.22 8.03 11.49
N ARG A 127 15.18 7.60 10.23
CA ARG A 127 14.01 7.82 9.36
C ARG A 127 12.82 7.03 9.86
N LEU A 128 13.04 5.81 10.38
CA LEU A 128 11.98 4.99 10.94
C LEU A 128 11.36 5.62 12.19
N VAL A 129 12.16 6.27 13.04
CA VAL A 129 11.66 7.03 14.20
C VAL A 129 10.75 8.16 13.72
N VAL A 130 11.18 8.96 12.74
CA VAL A 130 10.37 10.05 12.17
C VAL A 130 9.08 9.49 11.52
N LEU A 131 9.17 8.40 10.77
CA LEU A 131 8.00 7.77 10.16
C LEU A 131 7.00 7.30 11.22
N LYS A 132 7.45 6.62 12.27
CA LYS A 132 6.61 6.20 13.40
C LYS A 132 5.91 7.39 14.03
N GLN A 133 6.61 8.50 14.22
CA GLN A 133 6.01 9.73 14.75
C GLN A 133 4.93 10.30 13.81
N ILE A 134 5.20 10.38 12.50
CA ILE A 134 4.23 10.84 11.50
C ILE A 134 2.94 10.02 11.57
N VAL A 135 3.05 8.68 11.52
CA VAL A 135 1.86 7.81 11.47
C VAL A 135 1.12 7.77 12.81
N SER A 136 1.82 7.74 13.95
CA SER A 136 1.18 7.67 15.26
C SER A 136 0.54 8.99 15.71
N SER A 137 1.02 10.13 15.18
CA SER A 137 0.49 11.45 15.52
C SER A 137 -0.61 11.93 14.57
N TRP A 138 -0.95 11.19 13.53
CA TRP A 138 -2.00 11.62 12.59
C TRP A 138 -3.35 11.76 13.29
N ARG A 139 -3.98 12.95 13.17
CA ARG A 139 -5.28 13.30 13.76
C ARG A 139 -6.15 14.09 12.78
N GLY A 140 -5.76 14.13 11.50
CA GLY A 140 -6.57 14.78 10.47
C GLY A 140 -7.92 14.08 10.30
N PRO A 141 -8.98 14.81 9.90
CA PRO A 141 -10.31 14.22 9.70
C PRO A 141 -10.39 13.27 8.50
N GLY A 142 -9.48 13.38 7.55
CA GLY A 142 -9.37 12.46 6.42
C GLY A 142 -8.20 11.47 6.57
N THR A 143 -7.87 10.81 5.49
CA THR A 143 -6.79 9.82 5.40
C THR A 143 -5.45 10.49 5.09
N LEU A 144 -4.40 10.10 5.81
CA LEU A 144 -3.02 10.32 5.42
C LEU A 144 -2.56 9.18 4.50
N VAL A 145 -2.20 9.49 3.27
CA VAL A 145 -1.64 8.51 2.33
C VAL A 145 -0.12 8.60 2.31
N LEU A 146 0.55 7.48 2.49
CA LEU A 146 2.01 7.35 2.42
C LEU A 146 2.38 6.38 1.29
N VAL A 147 2.95 6.89 0.18
CA VAL A 147 3.41 6.04 -0.92
C VAL A 147 4.86 5.66 -0.70
N THR A 148 5.13 4.36 -0.54
CA THR A 148 6.38 3.86 0.01
C THR A 148 6.85 2.53 -0.60
N HIS A 149 7.77 1.86 0.08
CA HIS A 149 8.41 0.60 -0.32
C HIS A 149 7.97 -0.56 0.58
N ALA A 150 8.06 -1.80 0.07
CA ALA A 150 7.74 -2.99 0.85
C ALA A 150 8.55 -3.08 2.15
N LEU A 151 9.85 -2.81 2.09
CA LEU A 151 10.73 -2.85 3.28
C LEU A 151 10.41 -1.76 4.30
N THR A 152 9.88 -0.61 3.87
CA THR A 152 9.41 0.43 4.78
C THR A 152 8.19 -0.02 5.58
N VAL A 153 7.21 -0.64 4.90
CA VAL A 153 6.03 -1.18 5.56
C VAL A 153 6.42 -2.32 6.50
N GLN A 154 7.33 -3.21 6.06
CA GLN A 154 7.85 -4.30 6.89
C GLN A 154 8.56 -3.78 8.15
N ALA A 155 9.43 -2.78 8.03
CA ALA A 155 10.12 -2.18 9.18
C ALA A 155 9.17 -1.47 10.14
N LEU A 156 8.07 -0.91 9.64
CA LEU A 156 7.10 -0.19 10.46
C LEU A 156 6.13 -1.11 11.21
N VAL A 157 5.55 -2.10 10.50
CA VAL A 157 4.43 -2.93 11.01
C VAL A 157 4.60 -4.44 10.77
N GLY A 158 5.76 -4.90 10.33
CA GLY A 158 6.05 -6.33 10.14
C GLY A 158 5.40 -6.97 8.88
N ILE A 159 4.72 -6.19 8.04
CA ILE A 159 4.01 -6.68 6.85
C ILE A 159 4.83 -6.40 5.59
N LEU A 160 5.01 -7.42 4.76
CA LEU A 160 5.58 -7.28 3.42
C LEU A 160 4.43 -7.21 2.39
N PRO A 161 4.01 -6.01 1.96
CA PRO A 161 2.87 -5.86 1.05
C PRO A 161 3.22 -6.25 -0.39
N GLY A 162 2.22 -6.67 -1.15
CA GLY A 162 2.29 -6.81 -2.61
C GLY A 162 2.46 -5.46 -3.32
N GLN A 163 2.67 -5.49 -4.64
CA GLN A 163 2.80 -4.27 -5.46
C GLN A 163 1.48 -3.50 -5.49
N ALA A 164 1.54 -2.19 -5.27
CA ALA A 164 0.41 -1.27 -5.13
C ALA A 164 -0.63 -1.70 -4.06
N GLU A 165 -0.31 -2.66 -3.21
CA GLU A 165 -1.14 -3.02 -2.07
C GLU A 165 -1.13 -1.91 -1.03
N THR A 166 -2.27 -1.70 -0.39
CA THR A 166 -2.47 -0.73 0.69
C THR A 166 -2.61 -1.44 2.04
N VAL A 167 -1.80 -1.04 3.02
CA VAL A 167 -1.94 -1.45 4.43
C VAL A 167 -2.54 -0.29 5.20
N VAL A 168 -3.67 -0.51 5.87
CA VAL A 168 -4.40 0.53 6.59
C VAL A 168 -4.08 0.48 8.06
N LEU A 169 -3.71 1.64 8.63
CA LEU A 169 -3.34 1.78 10.03
C LEU A 169 -4.27 2.73 10.75
N ARG A 170 -4.54 2.41 12.01
CA ARG A 170 -5.20 3.28 12.98
C ARG A 170 -4.17 3.81 13.97
N PRO A 171 -3.95 5.13 14.06
CA PRO A 171 -3.12 5.72 15.11
C PRO A 171 -3.75 5.45 16.48
N LYS A 172 -2.93 5.00 17.44
CA LYS A 172 -3.40 4.78 18.82
C LYS A 172 -3.70 6.10 19.53
N LEU A 173 -4.75 6.11 20.31
CA LEU A 173 -5.06 7.19 21.23
C LEU A 173 -4.41 6.88 22.58
N GLY A 174 -3.83 7.88 23.22
CA GLY A 174 -3.22 7.72 24.54
C GLY A 174 -1.76 8.19 24.59
N ASN A 175 -1.10 7.92 25.71
CA ASN A 175 0.25 8.42 26.01
C ASN A 175 1.37 7.62 25.31
N GLU A 176 1.08 6.43 24.83
CA GLU A 176 2.05 5.62 24.10
C GLU A 176 1.82 5.75 22.57
N PRO A 177 2.74 6.39 21.85
CA PRO A 177 2.63 6.52 20.41
C PRO A 177 2.72 5.15 19.75
N GLY A 178 1.75 4.83 18.88
CA GLY A 178 1.70 3.55 18.18
C GLY A 178 0.64 3.53 17.11
N VAL A 179 0.55 2.41 16.41
CA VAL A 179 -0.48 2.16 15.41
C VAL A 179 -0.98 0.72 15.52
N ASP A 180 -2.23 0.51 15.17
CA ASP A 180 -2.81 -0.82 14.93
C ASP A 180 -2.99 -1.02 13.43
N VAL A 181 -2.72 -2.23 12.94
CA VAL A 181 -3.07 -2.60 11.58
C VAL A 181 -4.55 -2.93 11.55
N VAL A 182 -5.30 -2.22 10.71
CA VAL A 182 -6.75 -2.43 10.52
C VAL A 182 -7.01 -3.52 9.49
N GLY A 183 -6.21 -3.54 8.42
CA GLY A 183 -6.34 -4.53 7.37
C GLY A 183 -5.52 -4.18 6.13
N ARG A 184 -5.70 -4.99 5.09
CA ARG A 184 -4.96 -4.90 3.83
C ARG A 184 -5.93 -4.82 2.66
N ILE A 185 -5.62 -3.99 1.69
CA ILE A 185 -6.38 -3.84 0.46
C ILE A 185 -5.49 -4.24 -0.70
N PRO A 186 -5.75 -5.40 -1.34
CA PRO A 186 -5.04 -5.78 -2.56
C PRO A 186 -5.31 -4.77 -3.68
N VAL A 187 -4.49 -4.82 -4.72
CA VAL A 187 -4.74 -3.99 -5.93
C VAL A 187 -6.11 -4.32 -6.46
N PRO A 188 -6.99 -3.32 -6.71
CA PRO A 188 -8.25 -3.54 -7.42
C PRO A 188 -8.00 -4.12 -8.82
N GLU A 189 -8.83 -5.08 -9.21
CA GLU A 189 -8.83 -5.66 -10.56
C GLU A 189 -9.40 -4.70 -11.60
#